data_f84adf8a9c1f78893b59c7371bbf6558
#
_entry.id   f84adf8a9c1f78893b59c7371bbf6558
#
_cell.length_a   1.000
_cell.length_b   1.000
_cell.length_c   1.000
_cell.angle_alpha   90.00
_cell.angle_beta   90.00
_cell.angle_gamma   90.00
#
_symmetry.space_group_name_H-M   'P 1'
#
loop_
_entity.id
_entity.type
_entity.pdbx_description
1 polymer ?
#
loop_
_entity_poly.entity_id
_entity_poly.type
_entity_poly.pdbx_seq_one_letter_code
_entity_poly.pdbx_strand_id
1 'polypeptide(L)'
;MTKTEIKTDHGVCPSYVYRPTGSGPWPAVLVFMDGLGIRPAMLEVGERLATHGYFVLLPDLFYRSGPYEPMDPHTVFTDPEKRKVLMEKFFAHATPANIMSDTRAFLAHLAAQPDVKPGGIGTTGYCMGGMLSLTAAGTYPDRIVATASFHGGRLATDAPDSPHLLAPKIKSRVYVAGAIEDQSFTDEMKARLEDALTKAGVDHTIETYQAKHGWVFRDTPVYDAAAAERHWKAMLALFDSKLKAH
;
A
#
# COMPACT_ATOMS: atom_id res chain seq x y z
N MET A 1 -0.17 14.83 12.47
CA MET A 1 -0.55 14.76 11.05
C MET A 1 -0.55 16.16 10.44
N THR A 2 0.02 16.31 9.25
CA THR A 2 0.00 17.56 8.46
C THR A 2 -0.52 17.23 7.06
N LYS A 3 -1.46 18.01 6.55
CA LYS A 3 -1.87 17.93 5.14
C LYS A 3 -0.84 18.65 4.28
N THR A 4 -0.50 18.09 3.14
CA THR A 4 0.40 18.67 2.14
C THR A 4 -0.15 18.43 0.74
N GLU A 5 0.31 19.19 -0.21
CA GLU A 5 -0.02 19.04 -1.61
C GLU A 5 1.24 18.66 -2.40
N ILE A 6 1.17 17.58 -3.15
CA ILE A 6 2.28 17.12 -3.96
C ILE A 6 1.93 17.31 -5.44
N LYS A 7 2.74 18.11 -6.12
CA LYS A 7 2.60 18.31 -7.57
C LYS A 7 3.06 17.05 -8.30
N THR A 8 2.17 16.48 -9.08
CA THR A 8 2.41 15.35 -9.97
C THR A 8 2.34 15.81 -11.44
N ASP A 9 2.60 14.91 -12.39
CA ASP A 9 2.44 15.21 -13.82
C ASP A 9 0.97 15.43 -14.22
N HIS A 10 0.04 15.00 -13.36
CA HIS A 10 -1.40 14.97 -13.66
C HIS A 10 -2.23 15.88 -12.75
N GLY A 11 -1.60 16.71 -11.95
CA GLY A 11 -2.28 17.63 -11.03
C GLY A 11 -1.64 17.72 -9.67
N VAL A 12 -2.42 18.18 -8.70
CA VAL A 12 -1.99 18.33 -7.30
C VAL A 12 -2.65 17.24 -6.47
N CYS A 13 -1.83 16.38 -5.88
CA CYS A 13 -2.28 15.27 -5.04
C CYS A 13 -2.31 15.69 -3.57
N PRO A 14 -3.50 15.80 -2.94
CA PRO A 14 -3.60 15.96 -1.49
C PRO A 14 -2.95 14.75 -0.79
N SER A 15 -2.14 15.02 0.21
CA SER A 15 -1.38 13.98 0.89
C SER A 15 -1.32 14.26 2.39
N TYR A 16 -1.11 13.22 3.18
CA TYR A 16 -1.04 13.29 4.63
C TYR A 16 0.35 12.86 5.08
N VAL A 17 1.01 13.72 5.83
CA VAL A 17 2.33 13.48 6.40
C VAL A 17 2.21 13.29 7.89
N TYR A 18 2.82 12.22 8.39
CA TYR A 18 2.93 11.95 9.82
C TYR A 18 4.41 11.88 10.20
N ARG A 19 4.74 12.55 11.30
CA ARG A 19 6.09 12.56 11.85
C ARG A 19 6.10 11.94 13.23
N PRO A 20 7.11 11.13 13.55
CA PRO A 20 7.33 10.72 14.92
C PRO A 20 7.54 11.92 15.86
N THR A 21 7.44 11.68 17.15
CA THR A 21 7.85 12.66 18.17
C THR A 21 9.36 12.70 18.29
N GLY A 22 9.92 13.87 18.61
CA GLY A 22 11.37 14.06 18.78
C GLY A 22 12.05 14.61 17.53
N SER A 23 13.34 14.34 17.40
CA SER A 23 14.18 14.83 16.30
C SER A 23 14.50 13.70 15.33
N GLY A 24 14.29 13.96 14.01
CA GLY A 24 14.72 13.05 12.94
C GLY A 24 16.24 12.98 12.76
N PRO A 25 16.73 12.42 11.67
CA PRO A 25 15.93 11.93 10.55
C PRO A 25 15.32 10.54 10.83
N TRP A 26 14.10 10.33 10.35
CA TRP A 26 13.37 9.07 10.51
C TRP A 26 13.31 8.27 9.20
N PRO A 27 13.29 6.92 9.28
CA PRO A 27 13.02 6.10 8.11
C PRO A 27 11.62 6.37 7.58
N ALA A 28 11.47 6.39 6.25
CA ALA A 28 10.21 6.73 5.60
C ALA A 28 9.42 5.50 5.14
N VAL A 29 8.09 5.63 5.20
CA VAL A 29 7.12 4.68 4.66
C VAL A 29 6.11 5.42 3.80
N LEU A 30 5.91 4.92 2.57
CA LEU A 30 4.83 5.33 1.67
C LEU A 30 3.67 4.34 1.82
N VAL A 31 2.50 4.85 2.17
CA VAL A 31 1.28 4.04 2.35
C VAL A 31 0.37 4.21 1.14
N PHE A 32 0.03 3.10 0.50
CA PHE A 32 -0.98 3.04 -0.56
C PHE A 32 -2.34 2.66 0.04
N MET A 33 -3.30 3.57 -0.04
CA MET A 33 -4.64 3.37 0.50
C MET A 33 -5.40 2.24 -0.20
N ASP A 34 -6.45 1.76 0.45
CA ASP A 34 -7.39 0.82 -0.15
C ASP A 34 -8.38 1.49 -1.12
N GLY A 35 -9.28 0.70 -1.70
CA GLY A 35 -10.30 1.17 -2.64
C GLY A 35 -11.44 1.98 -2.02
N LEU A 36 -11.44 2.22 -0.71
CA LEU A 36 -12.46 3.02 -0.02
C LEU A 36 -12.06 4.50 0.12
N GLY A 37 -10.81 4.83 -0.23
CA GLY A 37 -10.31 6.20 -0.17
C GLY A 37 -9.82 6.62 1.22
N ILE A 38 -9.50 7.91 1.30
CA ILE A 38 -9.05 8.51 2.56
C ILE A 38 -10.23 8.66 3.51
N ARG A 39 -10.11 8.06 4.69
CA ARG A 39 -11.10 8.06 5.76
C ARG A 39 -10.43 7.85 7.13
N PRO A 40 -11.11 8.05 8.26
CA PRO A 40 -10.48 7.96 9.60
C PRO A 40 -9.67 6.67 9.80
N ALA A 41 -10.21 5.50 9.47
CA ALA A 41 -9.50 4.23 9.64
C ALA A 41 -8.22 4.13 8.79
N MET A 42 -8.17 4.75 7.61
CA MET A 42 -6.95 4.83 6.80
C MET A 42 -5.94 5.83 7.39
N LEU A 43 -6.41 6.95 7.94
CA LEU A 43 -5.54 7.94 8.59
C LEU A 43 -4.88 7.37 9.85
N GLU A 44 -5.57 6.51 10.61
CA GLU A 44 -5.01 5.82 11.77
C GLU A 44 -3.78 4.96 11.44
N VAL A 45 -3.68 4.43 10.22
CA VAL A 45 -2.49 3.70 9.76
C VAL A 45 -1.25 4.58 9.79
N GLY A 46 -1.37 5.79 9.23
CA GLY A 46 -0.26 6.76 9.22
C GLY A 46 0.15 7.19 10.64
N GLU A 47 -0.83 7.42 11.49
CA GLU A 47 -0.61 7.79 12.88
C GLU A 47 0.11 6.67 13.65
N ARG A 48 -0.38 5.43 13.54
CA ARG A 48 0.23 4.28 14.23
C ARG A 48 1.66 4.01 13.74
N LEU A 49 1.94 4.10 12.45
CA LEU A 49 3.31 4.00 11.94
C LEU A 49 4.22 5.10 12.50
N ALA A 50 3.73 6.33 12.61
CA ALA A 50 4.52 7.43 13.17
C ALA A 50 4.84 7.21 14.65
N THR A 51 3.91 6.66 15.44
CA THR A 51 4.19 6.28 16.85
C THR A 51 5.27 5.20 16.98
N HIS A 52 5.51 4.43 15.91
CA HIS A 52 6.59 3.44 15.85
C HIS A 52 7.88 3.98 15.21
N GLY A 53 8.00 5.29 15.02
CA GLY A 53 9.24 5.94 14.60
C GLY A 53 9.43 6.03 13.09
N TYR A 54 8.38 5.98 12.29
CA TYR A 54 8.44 6.14 10.84
C TYR A 54 7.89 7.50 10.39
N PHE A 55 8.60 8.17 9.50
CA PHE A 55 8.03 9.26 8.71
C PHE A 55 7.08 8.66 7.68
N VAL A 56 5.82 9.08 7.65
CA VAL A 56 4.80 8.47 6.80
C VAL A 56 4.27 9.46 5.79
N LEU A 57 4.19 9.03 4.55
CA LEU A 57 3.45 9.70 3.49
C LEU A 57 2.27 8.83 3.06
N LEU A 58 1.06 9.38 3.14
CA LEU A 58 -0.19 8.77 2.71
C LEU A 58 -0.86 9.69 1.67
N PRO A 59 -0.67 9.48 0.36
CA PRO A 59 -1.31 10.26 -0.69
C PRO A 59 -2.76 9.83 -0.92
N ASP A 60 -3.61 10.77 -1.32
CA ASP A 60 -4.95 10.48 -1.81
C ASP A 60 -4.91 10.06 -3.28
N LEU A 61 -4.96 8.77 -3.54
CA LEU A 61 -4.81 8.20 -4.88
C LEU A 61 -6.04 8.44 -5.79
N PHE A 62 -7.12 8.97 -5.23
CA PHE A 62 -8.34 9.30 -5.98
C PHE A 62 -8.42 10.76 -6.42
N TYR A 63 -7.40 11.56 -6.17
CA TYR A 63 -7.39 13.00 -6.44
C TYR A 63 -7.74 13.38 -7.89
N ARG A 64 -7.45 12.51 -8.87
CA ARG A 64 -7.82 12.73 -10.28
C ARG A 64 -9.33 12.72 -10.51
N SER A 65 -10.08 12.11 -9.62
CA SER A 65 -11.54 12.03 -9.70
C SER A 65 -12.25 13.26 -9.09
N GLY A 66 -11.46 14.23 -8.61
CA GLY A 66 -11.97 15.40 -7.89
C GLY A 66 -12.38 15.09 -6.45
N PRO A 67 -12.93 16.07 -5.73
CA PRO A 67 -13.39 15.89 -4.37
C PRO A 67 -14.44 14.78 -4.24
N TYR A 68 -14.38 14.03 -3.16
CA TYR A 68 -15.32 12.95 -2.87
C TYR A 68 -15.54 12.81 -1.35
N GLU A 69 -16.72 12.29 -1.00
CA GLU A 69 -16.97 11.83 0.37
C GLU A 69 -16.43 10.43 0.56
N PRO A 70 -15.96 10.07 1.77
CA PRO A 70 -15.51 8.73 2.08
C PRO A 70 -16.58 7.68 1.74
N MET A 71 -16.16 6.59 1.14
CA MET A 71 -17.08 5.52 0.76
C MET A 71 -17.48 4.70 1.98
N ASP A 72 -18.76 4.36 2.06
CA ASP A 72 -19.29 3.50 3.12
C ASP A 72 -18.88 2.03 2.86
N PRO A 73 -18.01 1.45 3.70
CA PRO A 73 -17.53 0.07 3.52
C PRO A 73 -18.62 -0.99 3.62
N HIS A 74 -19.76 -0.68 4.23
CA HIS A 74 -20.88 -1.63 4.37
C HIS A 74 -21.72 -1.75 3.10
N THR A 75 -21.71 -0.75 2.24
CA THR A 75 -22.60 -0.69 1.07
C THR A 75 -21.89 -0.59 -0.27
N VAL A 76 -20.68 -0.05 -0.34
CA VAL A 76 -20.00 0.24 -1.63
C VAL A 76 -19.78 -0.99 -2.51
N PHE A 77 -19.59 -2.18 -1.93
CA PHE A 77 -19.38 -3.41 -2.69
C PHE A 77 -20.65 -4.24 -2.90
N THR A 78 -21.71 -3.99 -2.12
CA THR A 78 -22.98 -4.73 -2.18
C THR A 78 -24.06 -4.00 -2.97
N ASP A 79 -23.98 -2.67 -3.04
CA ASP A 79 -24.87 -1.82 -3.84
C ASP A 79 -24.30 -1.69 -5.27
N PRO A 80 -25.01 -2.15 -6.31
CA PRO A 80 -24.52 -2.13 -7.69
C PRO A 80 -24.21 -0.71 -8.21
N GLU A 81 -25.01 0.29 -7.84
CA GLU A 81 -24.79 1.68 -8.29
C GLU A 81 -23.54 2.29 -7.62
N LYS A 82 -23.37 2.08 -6.32
CA LYS A 82 -22.15 2.53 -5.61
C LYS A 82 -20.91 1.85 -6.15
N ARG A 83 -21.00 0.53 -6.40
CA ARG A 83 -19.90 -0.24 -6.99
C ARG A 83 -19.57 0.28 -8.39
N LYS A 84 -20.56 0.60 -9.20
CA LYS A 84 -20.35 1.17 -10.54
C LYS A 84 -19.62 2.51 -10.44
N VAL A 85 -20.05 3.41 -9.56
CA VAL A 85 -19.36 4.67 -9.32
C VAL A 85 -17.91 4.46 -8.89
N LEU A 86 -17.65 3.51 -7.98
CA LEU A 86 -16.30 3.15 -7.55
C LEU A 86 -15.43 2.74 -8.75
N MET A 87 -15.92 1.87 -9.60
CA MET A 87 -15.17 1.35 -10.75
C MET A 87 -14.95 2.42 -11.82
N GLU A 88 -15.99 3.14 -12.23
CA GLU A 88 -15.95 4.05 -13.37
C GLU A 88 -15.33 5.41 -13.04
N LYS A 89 -15.56 5.91 -11.82
CA LYS A 89 -15.06 7.24 -11.41
C LYS A 89 -13.68 7.17 -10.74
N PHE A 90 -13.41 6.14 -9.92
CA PHE A 90 -12.20 6.09 -9.09
C PHE A 90 -11.16 5.11 -9.62
N PHE A 91 -11.51 3.84 -9.79
CA PHE A 91 -10.54 2.83 -10.24
C PHE A 91 -10.10 3.03 -11.69
N ALA A 92 -10.96 3.59 -12.54
CA ALA A 92 -10.58 3.94 -13.91
C ALA A 92 -9.41 4.95 -13.98
N HIS A 93 -9.24 5.78 -12.95
CA HIS A 93 -8.15 6.76 -12.86
C HIS A 93 -7.00 6.34 -11.94
N ALA A 94 -7.24 5.45 -10.98
CA ALA A 94 -6.23 4.91 -10.08
C ALA A 94 -5.55 3.65 -10.65
N THR A 95 -5.23 3.67 -11.94
CA THR A 95 -4.53 2.56 -12.60
C THR A 95 -3.09 2.42 -12.11
N PRO A 96 -2.48 1.21 -12.17
CA PRO A 96 -1.08 1.04 -11.81
C PRO A 96 -0.15 2.02 -12.52
N ALA A 97 -0.33 2.25 -13.82
CA ALA A 97 0.48 3.18 -14.61
C ALA A 97 0.39 4.62 -14.08
N ASN A 98 -0.84 5.10 -13.81
CA ASN A 98 -1.06 6.45 -13.29
C ASN A 98 -0.44 6.62 -11.90
N ILE A 99 -0.66 5.65 -11.01
CA ILE A 99 -0.13 5.71 -9.64
C ILE A 99 1.38 5.57 -9.62
N MET A 100 1.99 4.76 -10.50
CA MET A 100 3.45 4.70 -10.60
C MET A 100 4.05 6.01 -11.12
N SER A 101 3.39 6.71 -12.05
CA SER A 101 3.80 8.07 -12.44
C SER A 101 3.78 9.02 -11.23
N ASP A 102 2.72 9.00 -10.43
CA ASP A 102 2.63 9.81 -9.20
C ASP A 102 3.65 9.41 -8.15
N THR A 103 3.93 8.12 -8.02
CA THR A 103 4.88 7.58 -7.04
C THR A 103 6.27 8.18 -7.24
N ARG A 104 6.65 8.55 -8.46
CA ARG A 104 7.88 9.31 -8.71
C ARG A 104 7.91 10.64 -7.95
N ALA A 105 6.79 11.37 -7.97
CA ALA A 105 6.67 12.63 -7.25
C ALA A 105 6.63 12.41 -5.72
N PHE A 106 5.98 11.35 -5.25
CA PHE A 106 5.96 10.99 -3.83
C PHE A 106 7.36 10.65 -3.31
N LEU A 107 8.13 9.87 -4.07
CA LEU A 107 9.52 9.53 -3.74
C LEU A 107 10.44 10.77 -3.75
N ALA A 108 10.24 11.68 -4.69
CA ALA A 108 10.97 12.96 -4.74
C ALA A 108 10.61 13.84 -3.54
N HIS A 109 9.32 13.92 -3.18
CA HIS A 109 8.86 14.65 -2.01
C HIS A 109 9.50 14.12 -0.72
N LEU A 110 9.51 12.79 -0.52
CA LEU A 110 10.16 12.17 0.65
C LEU A 110 11.67 12.47 0.69
N ALA A 111 12.35 12.39 -0.45
CA ALA A 111 13.79 12.65 -0.52
C ALA A 111 14.16 14.11 -0.22
N ALA A 112 13.23 15.05 -0.41
CA ALA A 112 13.42 16.46 -0.15
C ALA A 112 13.16 16.86 1.32
N GLN A 113 12.62 15.95 2.14
CA GLN A 113 12.35 16.24 3.54
C GLN A 113 13.64 16.16 4.39
N PRO A 114 14.00 17.21 5.13
CA PRO A 114 15.22 17.21 5.95
C PRO A 114 15.16 16.24 7.13
N ASP A 115 13.97 15.87 7.55
CA ASP A 115 13.67 14.95 8.65
C ASP A 115 13.41 13.50 8.21
N VAL A 116 13.62 13.21 6.92
CA VAL A 116 13.62 11.83 6.39
C VAL A 116 15.06 11.31 6.31
N LYS A 117 15.28 10.11 6.87
CA LYS A 117 16.57 9.40 6.76
C LYS A 117 16.89 9.15 5.29
N PRO A 118 18.08 9.56 4.80
CA PRO A 118 18.51 9.22 3.44
C PRO A 118 18.59 7.73 3.20
N GLY A 119 18.26 7.28 1.99
CA GLY A 119 18.34 5.87 1.61
C GLY A 119 17.04 5.30 1.07
N GLY A 120 16.88 3.99 1.21
CA GLY A 120 15.67 3.28 0.79
C GLY A 120 14.51 3.51 1.75
N ILE A 121 13.29 3.41 1.21
CA ILE A 121 12.05 3.55 1.98
C ILE A 121 11.28 2.23 2.04
N GLY A 122 10.33 2.14 2.97
CA GLY A 122 9.31 1.09 3.01
C GLY A 122 8.05 1.48 2.23
N THR A 123 7.36 0.49 1.71
CA THR A 123 5.99 0.66 1.19
C THR A 123 5.06 -0.33 1.84
N THR A 124 3.84 0.10 2.10
CA THR A 124 2.74 -0.78 2.50
C THR A 124 1.47 -0.39 1.78
N GLY A 125 0.59 -1.35 1.58
CA GLY A 125 -0.69 -1.08 0.96
C GLY A 125 -1.74 -2.14 1.28
N TYR A 126 -2.99 -1.75 1.10
CA TYR A 126 -4.16 -2.52 1.49
C TYR A 126 -5.11 -2.67 0.31
N CYS A 127 -5.64 -3.87 0.03
CA CYS A 127 -6.54 -4.11 -1.09
C CYS A 127 -5.91 -3.64 -2.42
N MET A 128 -6.50 -2.65 -3.10
CA MET A 128 -5.90 -1.98 -4.26
C MET A 128 -4.47 -1.50 -3.96
N GLY A 129 -4.26 -0.88 -2.81
CA GLY A 129 -2.94 -0.41 -2.38
C GLY A 129 -1.91 -1.51 -2.18
N GLY A 130 -2.34 -2.73 -1.85
CA GLY A 130 -1.45 -3.89 -1.75
C GLY A 130 -0.84 -4.27 -3.11
N MET A 131 -1.64 -4.21 -4.17
CA MET A 131 -1.17 -4.36 -5.55
C MET A 131 -0.19 -3.23 -5.92
N LEU A 132 -0.53 -1.99 -5.58
CA LEU A 132 0.28 -0.81 -5.89
C LEU A 132 1.63 -0.83 -5.15
N SER A 133 1.65 -1.31 -3.89
CA SER A 133 2.89 -1.46 -3.12
C SER A 133 3.86 -2.44 -3.80
N LEU A 134 3.36 -3.59 -4.25
CA LEU A 134 4.19 -4.56 -4.98
C LEU A 134 4.63 -4.04 -6.35
N THR A 135 3.74 -3.35 -7.07
CA THR A 135 4.06 -2.70 -8.35
C THR A 135 5.15 -1.64 -8.18
N ALA A 136 5.06 -0.84 -7.12
CA ALA A 136 6.07 0.18 -6.81
C ALA A 136 7.45 -0.43 -6.53
N ALA A 137 7.52 -1.56 -5.84
CA ALA A 137 8.76 -2.27 -5.58
C ALA A 137 9.52 -2.66 -6.85
N GLY A 138 8.81 -3.13 -7.88
CA GLY A 138 9.43 -3.48 -9.15
C GLY A 138 9.63 -2.30 -10.10
N THR A 139 8.91 -1.19 -9.90
CA THR A 139 9.06 0.03 -10.70
C THR A 139 10.20 0.91 -10.20
N TYR A 140 10.40 0.94 -8.88
CA TYR A 140 11.41 1.77 -8.21
C TYR A 140 12.35 0.94 -7.31
N PRO A 141 13.02 -0.10 -7.85
CA PRO A 141 13.77 -1.07 -7.05
C PRO A 141 14.94 -0.46 -6.29
N ASP A 142 15.50 0.66 -6.75
CA ASP A 142 16.62 1.34 -6.08
C ASP A 142 16.16 2.27 -4.94
N ARG A 143 14.87 2.47 -4.80
CA ARG A 143 14.28 3.36 -3.80
C ARG A 143 13.49 2.60 -2.72
N ILE A 144 12.97 1.43 -3.03
CA ILE A 144 12.12 0.64 -2.15
C ILE A 144 12.89 -0.59 -1.66
N VAL A 145 13.09 -0.69 -0.35
CA VAL A 145 13.88 -1.76 0.30
C VAL A 145 13.04 -2.72 1.15
N ALA A 146 11.81 -2.32 1.47
CA ALA A 146 10.85 -3.14 2.20
C ALA A 146 9.44 -2.93 1.63
N THR A 147 8.72 -4.01 1.35
CA THR A 147 7.41 -3.97 0.68
C THR A 147 6.43 -4.87 1.40
N ALA A 148 5.31 -4.32 1.83
CA ALA A 148 4.22 -5.07 2.43
C ALA A 148 2.93 -4.92 1.63
N SER A 149 2.20 -6.03 1.46
CA SER A 149 0.87 -6.08 0.83
C SER A 149 -0.09 -6.85 1.72
N PHE A 150 -1.14 -6.18 2.19
CA PHE A 150 -2.15 -6.78 3.05
C PHE A 150 -3.48 -6.89 2.32
N HIS A 151 -4.05 -8.09 2.30
CA HIS A 151 -5.23 -8.44 1.50
C HIS A 151 -5.21 -7.79 0.09
N GLY A 152 -4.03 -7.75 -0.53
CA GLY A 152 -3.86 -7.20 -1.86
C GLY A 152 -4.56 -8.08 -2.90
N GLY A 153 -5.36 -7.46 -3.76
CA GLY A 153 -5.98 -8.15 -4.88
C GLY A 153 -5.13 -8.09 -6.15
N ARG A 154 -5.35 -9.04 -7.07
CA ARG A 154 -4.80 -9.05 -8.43
C ARG A 154 -3.25 -9.04 -8.49
N LEU A 155 -2.59 -9.66 -7.52
CA LEU A 155 -1.12 -9.63 -7.43
C LEU A 155 -0.43 -10.49 -8.51
N ALA A 156 -1.12 -11.50 -9.06
CA ALA A 156 -0.57 -12.41 -10.07
C ALA A 156 -1.65 -12.89 -11.07
N THR A 157 -2.16 -11.96 -11.88
CA THR A 157 -3.17 -12.22 -12.94
C THR A 157 -2.51 -12.49 -14.29
N ASP A 158 -3.31 -12.79 -15.31
CA ASP A 158 -2.86 -12.92 -16.70
C ASP A 158 -2.70 -11.55 -17.42
N ALA A 159 -3.04 -10.45 -16.75
CA ALA A 159 -2.90 -9.11 -17.32
C ALA A 159 -1.43 -8.75 -17.57
N PRO A 160 -1.10 -8.03 -18.65
CA PRO A 160 0.27 -7.68 -19.00
C PRO A 160 0.94 -6.71 -18.02
N ASP A 161 0.18 -6.05 -17.17
CA ASP A 161 0.64 -5.14 -16.11
C ASP A 161 0.58 -5.76 -14.71
N SER A 162 0.41 -7.09 -14.62
CA SER A 162 0.31 -7.79 -13.34
C SER A 162 1.60 -7.69 -12.53
N PRO A 163 1.51 -7.36 -11.24
CA PRO A 163 2.68 -7.09 -10.39
C PRO A 163 3.74 -8.19 -10.35
N HIS A 164 3.33 -9.48 -10.38
CA HIS A 164 4.27 -10.60 -10.36
C HIS A 164 5.25 -10.62 -11.54
N LEU A 165 4.90 -9.98 -12.68
CA LEU A 165 5.78 -9.86 -13.84
C LEU A 165 6.97 -8.92 -13.57
N LEU A 166 6.88 -8.10 -12.53
CA LEU A 166 7.97 -7.22 -12.09
C LEU A 166 8.94 -7.92 -11.14
N ALA A 167 8.71 -9.17 -10.73
CA ALA A 167 9.54 -9.91 -9.78
C ALA A 167 11.06 -9.84 -10.11
N PRO A 168 11.51 -9.96 -11.39
CA PRO A 168 12.95 -9.88 -11.73
C PRO A 168 13.59 -8.52 -11.42
N LYS A 169 12.79 -7.47 -11.20
CA LYS A 169 13.28 -6.12 -10.87
C LYS A 169 13.25 -5.82 -9.38
N ILE A 170 12.47 -6.57 -8.59
CA ILE A 170 12.29 -6.31 -7.16
C ILE A 170 13.58 -6.59 -6.40
N LYS A 171 14.04 -5.61 -5.62
CA LYS A 171 15.20 -5.69 -4.73
C LYS A 171 14.81 -5.64 -3.25
N SER A 172 13.56 -5.27 -2.96
CA SER A 172 13.06 -5.17 -1.59
C SER A 172 12.81 -6.55 -0.97
N ARG A 173 12.89 -6.62 0.37
CA ARG A 173 12.22 -7.70 1.10
C ARG A 173 10.72 -7.54 0.95
N VAL A 174 10.02 -8.61 0.56
CA VAL A 174 8.58 -8.60 0.29
C VAL A 174 7.84 -9.41 1.35
N TYR A 175 6.75 -8.85 1.88
CA TYR A 175 5.80 -9.56 2.73
C TYR A 175 4.38 -9.41 2.19
N VAL A 176 3.71 -10.52 1.96
CA VAL A 176 2.32 -10.56 1.46
C VAL A 176 1.46 -11.37 2.40
N ALA A 177 0.39 -10.78 2.90
CA ALA A 177 -0.66 -11.49 3.63
C ALA A 177 -1.96 -11.50 2.82
N GLY A 178 -2.31 -12.65 2.26
CA GLY A 178 -3.58 -12.89 1.59
C GLY A 178 -4.70 -13.22 2.57
N ALA A 179 -5.95 -13.11 2.11
CA ALA A 179 -7.14 -13.50 2.84
C ALA A 179 -7.57 -14.93 2.47
N ILE A 180 -8.41 -15.53 3.33
CA ILE A 180 -9.16 -16.74 2.96
C ILE A 180 -10.30 -16.38 2.01
N GLU A 181 -10.70 -17.32 1.15
CA GLU A 181 -11.87 -17.21 0.25
C GLU A 181 -11.82 -15.94 -0.65
N ASP A 182 -10.63 -15.43 -0.93
CA ASP A 182 -10.44 -14.18 -1.66
C ASP A 182 -10.38 -14.42 -3.17
N GLN A 183 -11.46 -14.06 -3.86
CA GLN A 183 -11.55 -14.18 -5.33
C GLN A 183 -10.63 -13.18 -6.06
N SER A 184 -10.15 -12.14 -5.37
CA SER A 184 -9.21 -11.18 -5.94
C SER A 184 -7.75 -11.61 -5.84
N PHE A 185 -7.45 -12.59 -4.98
CA PHE A 185 -6.12 -13.20 -4.81
C PHE A 185 -6.26 -14.68 -4.44
N THR A 186 -6.62 -15.49 -5.43
CA THR A 186 -6.88 -16.93 -5.29
C THR A 186 -5.61 -17.71 -4.94
N ASP A 187 -5.75 -18.98 -4.52
CA ASP A 187 -4.60 -19.83 -4.21
C ASP A 187 -3.73 -20.09 -5.46
N GLU A 188 -4.32 -20.11 -6.65
CA GLU A 188 -3.56 -20.17 -7.91
C GLU A 188 -2.70 -18.89 -8.10
N MET A 189 -3.27 -17.72 -7.86
CA MET A 189 -2.51 -16.46 -7.93
C MET A 189 -1.42 -16.40 -6.86
N LYS A 190 -1.66 -16.91 -5.65
CA LYS A 190 -0.64 -17.01 -4.58
C LYS A 190 0.51 -17.89 -5.03
N ALA A 191 0.23 -19.08 -5.57
CA ALA A 191 1.24 -19.98 -6.09
C ALA A 191 2.05 -19.37 -7.24
N ARG A 192 1.39 -18.64 -8.14
CA ARG A 192 2.03 -17.93 -9.26
C ARG A 192 2.95 -16.81 -8.77
N LEU A 193 2.52 -16.05 -7.77
CA LEU A 193 3.35 -15.00 -7.16
C LEU A 193 4.56 -15.60 -6.44
N GLU A 194 4.37 -16.66 -5.66
CA GLU A 194 5.44 -17.39 -4.97
C GLU A 194 6.50 -17.89 -5.95
N ASP A 195 6.05 -18.53 -7.03
CA ASP A 195 6.94 -19.04 -8.09
C ASP A 195 7.74 -17.90 -8.76
N ALA A 196 7.07 -16.78 -9.07
CA ALA A 196 7.72 -15.63 -9.70
C ALA A 196 8.78 -14.99 -8.80
N LEU A 197 8.48 -14.78 -7.53
CA LEU A 197 9.42 -14.20 -6.56
C LEU A 197 10.58 -15.15 -6.25
N THR A 198 10.31 -16.46 -6.11
CA THR A 198 11.32 -17.48 -5.90
C THR A 198 12.29 -17.56 -7.08
N LYS A 199 11.78 -17.64 -8.32
CA LYS A 199 12.62 -17.68 -9.53
C LYS A 199 13.46 -16.42 -9.71
N ALA A 200 12.96 -15.28 -9.27
CA ALA A 200 13.70 -14.02 -9.30
C ALA A 200 14.70 -13.86 -8.13
N GLY A 201 14.74 -14.80 -7.18
CA GLY A 201 15.62 -14.71 -6.00
C GLY A 201 15.25 -13.61 -5.01
N VAL A 202 13.99 -13.14 -5.03
CA VAL A 202 13.51 -12.13 -4.11
C VAL A 202 13.34 -12.71 -2.72
N ASP A 203 13.88 -12.03 -1.70
CA ASP A 203 13.63 -12.37 -0.29
C ASP A 203 12.17 -12.04 0.06
N HIS A 204 11.34 -13.06 0.29
CA HIS A 204 9.90 -12.85 0.45
C HIS A 204 9.25 -13.82 1.45
N THR A 205 8.04 -13.45 1.86
CA THR A 205 7.14 -14.30 2.62
C THR A 205 5.72 -14.05 2.09
N ILE A 206 5.00 -15.12 1.74
CA ILE A 206 3.58 -15.07 1.39
C ILE A 206 2.83 -15.94 2.39
N GLU A 207 1.84 -15.35 3.05
CA GLU A 207 1.01 -16.04 4.03
C GLU A 207 -0.47 -15.86 3.72
N THR A 208 -1.30 -16.80 4.15
CA THR A 208 -2.77 -16.64 4.15
C THR A 208 -3.24 -16.49 5.59
N TYR A 209 -3.87 -15.34 5.89
CA TYR A 209 -4.51 -15.11 7.18
C TYR A 209 -5.91 -15.73 7.19
N GLN A 210 -6.32 -16.28 8.32
CA GLN A 210 -7.66 -16.85 8.52
C GLN A 210 -8.70 -15.73 8.72
N ALA A 211 -8.71 -14.76 7.82
CA ALA A 211 -9.56 -13.58 7.85
C ALA A 211 -9.97 -13.19 6.43
N LYS A 212 -11.12 -12.54 6.26
CA LYS A 212 -11.67 -12.14 4.97
C LYS A 212 -11.01 -10.87 4.46
N HIS A 213 -11.02 -10.66 3.14
CA HIS A 213 -10.49 -9.46 2.49
C HIS A 213 -11.01 -8.17 3.14
N GLY A 214 -10.11 -7.32 3.65
CA GLY A 214 -10.47 -6.08 4.38
C GLY A 214 -10.34 -6.16 5.91
N TRP A 215 -9.82 -7.25 6.48
CA TRP A 215 -9.75 -7.51 7.93
C TRP A 215 -9.04 -6.44 8.77
N VAL A 216 -8.23 -5.58 8.16
CA VAL A 216 -7.38 -4.61 8.89
C VAL A 216 -8.20 -3.48 9.51
N PHE A 217 -9.25 -3.03 8.84
CA PHE A 217 -9.94 -1.78 9.15
C PHE A 217 -11.19 -1.99 9.99
N ARG A 218 -11.26 -1.27 11.13
CA ARG A 218 -12.36 -1.37 12.11
C ARG A 218 -13.71 -0.94 11.57
N ASP A 219 -13.73 -0.14 10.52
CA ASP A 219 -14.93 0.36 9.86
C ASP A 219 -15.48 -0.60 8.80
N THR A 220 -14.83 -1.74 8.55
CA THR A 220 -15.34 -2.76 7.63
C THR A 220 -16.14 -3.84 8.37
N PRO A 221 -17.15 -4.45 7.73
CA PRO A 221 -17.92 -5.53 8.33
C PRO A 221 -17.12 -6.83 8.53
N VAL A 222 -15.92 -6.90 7.98
CA VAL A 222 -15.03 -8.08 8.05
C VAL A 222 -13.80 -7.85 8.92
N TYR A 223 -13.82 -6.80 9.74
CA TYR A 223 -12.72 -6.53 10.66
C TYR A 223 -12.43 -7.73 11.55
N ASP A 224 -11.16 -8.11 11.63
CA ASP A 224 -10.67 -9.15 12.53
C ASP A 224 -9.51 -8.60 13.36
N ALA A 225 -9.75 -8.43 14.65
CA ALA A 225 -8.80 -7.81 15.56
C ALA A 225 -7.49 -8.61 15.69
N ALA A 226 -7.57 -9.96 15.69
CA ALA A 226 -6.39 -10.81 15.80
C ALA A 226 -5.53 -10.75 14.54
N ALA A 227 -6.17 -10.83 13.37
CA ALA A 227 -5.49 -10.66 12.09
C ALA A 227 -4.91 -9.26 11.92
N ALA A 228 -5.63 -8.21 12.36
CA ALA A 228 -5.15 -6.84 12.34
C ALA A 228 -3.90 -6.65 13.21
N GLU A 229 -3.86 -7.19 14.42
CA GLU A 229 -2.65 -7.12 15.26
C GLU A 229 -1.51 -7.99 14.73
N ARG A 230 -1.78 -9.13 14.13
CA ARG A 230 -0.77 -9.95 13.45
C ARG A 230 -0.13 -9.18 12.29
N HIS A 231 -0.95 -8.50 11.47
CA HIS A 231 -0.42 -7.70 10.36
C HIS A 231 0.50 -6.58 10.84
N TRP A 232 0.13 -5.88 11.94
CA TRP A 232 0.99 -4.85 12.53
C TRP A 232 2.34 -5.40 12.99
N LYS A 233 2.34 -6.55 13.67
CA LYS A 233 3.58 -7.21 14.09
C LYS A 233 4.47 -7.57 12.90
N ALA A 234 3.89 -8.16 11.84
CA ALA A 234 4.63 -8.56 10.65
C ALA A 234 5.19 -7.35 9.89
N MET A 235 4.38 -6.30 9.68
CA MET A 235 4.78 -5.08 9.00
C MET A 235 5.90 -4.35 9.76
N LEU A 236 5.76 -4.18 11.07
CA LEU A 236 6.77 -3.51 11.88
C LEU A 236 8.08 -4.31 11.93
N ALA A 237 8.02 -5.64 12.06
CA ALA A 237 9.20 -6.48 12.00
C ALA A 237 9.93 -6.36 10.65
N LEU A 238 9.19 -6.34 9.53
CA LEU A 238 9.74 -6.09 8.21
C LEU A 238 10.47 -4.73 8.14
N PHE A 239 9.78 -3.66 8.54
CA PHE A 239 10.32 -2.31 8.44
C PHE A 239 11.47 -2.07 9.40
N ASP A 240 11.40 -2.56 10.65
CA ASP A 240 12.48 -2.46 11.61
C ASP A 240 13.76 -3.13 11.07
N SER A 241 13.63 -4.31 10.46
CA SER A 241 14.77 -5.07 9.91
C SER A 241 15.44 -4.41 8.70
N LYS A 242 14.71 -3.61 7.91
CA LYS A 242 15.21 -3.05 6.63
C LYS A 242 15.42 -1.54 6.65
N LEU A 243 14.73 -0.81 7.52
CA LEU A 243 14.75 0.65 7.54
C LEU A 243 15.47 1.21 8.77
N LYS A 244 15.46 0.49 9.91
CA LYS A 244 16.12 0.93 11.14
C LYS A 244 17.48 0.29 11.37
N ALA A 245 17.73 -0.88 10.78
CA ALA A 245 19.04 -1.51 10.84
C ALA A 245 20.06 -0.61 10.10
N HIS A 246 20.94 0.05 10.85
CA HIS A 246 22.07 0.97 10.52
C HIS A 246 21.80 2.45 10.64
#